data_e796f145ef15d0cf27e52504e3d1075e
#
_entry.id   e796f145ef15d0cf27e52504e3d1075e
#
_cell.length_a   1.000
_cell.length_b   1.000
_cell.length_c   1.000
_cell.angle_alpha   90.00
_cell.angle_beta   90.00
_cell.angle_gamma   90.00
#
_symmetry.space_group_name_H-M   'P 1'
#
loop_
_entity.id
_entity.type
_entity.pdbx_description
1 polymer ?
#
loop_
_entity_poly.entity_id
_entity_poly.type
_entity_poly.pdbx_seq_one_letter_code
_entity_poly.pdbx_strand_id
1 'polypeptide(L)'
;MRLAPAPLTAKETSRLGSSIRSAVLIAAFVFASTLSSAHAEEQSWVGTWMASPQPIWKPDFALPTKIPQSVKDQTIRQVVRVSLGGDRVRLVFSNTYGDQPLRIGAAGVGLAGENGAVEPATIRKVTFGGKDGILVPPGAPAVSDPLDLTVGPQAKLAVSLYLPEETPLTTFHWDGRQTAWFGNGDLTRAKDFAATSTTDARMFLSEVLVETRNNGTVVVVGDSITDGNGATVDADTRWSDFLAKRLAPDHIAVLNAGISGGRLLQDKMGVNVAARLQRDVFSQPGLKAVVLLIGINDISWPGTDFAAAQQRPTLDDMIAGYQQVIAQARANNVRLVGATLPPFEGALSGTPLDDYYHPDKDALRREVNRWIRESNAFDAIVDFDAILRDPDHPARLVPAFDSGDHLHPGDEGNRAMADAIDLGVLLGR
;
A
#
# COMPACT_ATOMS: atom_id res chain seq x y z
N MET A 1 38.97 20.50 -58.97
CA MET A 1 39.83 19.66 -59.80
C MET A 1 39.17 18.28 -59.80
N ARG A 2 38.25 18.02 -60.71
CA ARG A 2 38.42 17.18 -61.93
C ARG A 2 39.15 15.89 -61.64
N LEU A 3 38.67 14.61 -61.82
CA LEU A 3 37.92 14.04 -62.92
C LEU A 3 37.40 12.66 -62.53
N ALA A 4 36.22 12.31 -62.91
CA ALA A 4 35.83 10.95 -63.30
C ALA A 4 36.34 10.69 -64.73
N PRO A 5 36.19 9.55 -65.39
CA PRO A 5 35.03 8.65 -65.48
C PRO A 5 35.35 7.14 -65.76
N ALA A 6 34.26 6.40 -65.86
CA ALA A 6 34.03 5.05 -66.43
C ALA A 6 34.56 4.83 -67.88
N PRO A 7 34.21 3.79 -68.67
CA PRO A 7 33.34 2.62 -68.50
C PRO A 7 33.71 1.33 -69.34
N LEU A 8 32.79 0.32 -69.38
CA LEU A 8 32.44 -0.65 -70.49
C LEU A 8 33.37 -1.91 -70.60
N THR A 9 32.89 -3.08 -70.97
CA THR A 9 31.87 -3.57 -71.85
C THR A 9 31.59 -5.07 -71.68
N ALA A 10 30.42 -5.46 -72.14
CA ALA A 10 29.84 -6.79 -72.27
C ALA A 10 30.49 -7.71 -73.36
N LYS A 11 30.15 -9.01 -73.29
CA LYS A 11 29.64 -9.88 -74.40
C LYS A 11 29.55 -11.32 -73.90
N GLU A 12 28.36 -11.92 -73.84
CA GLU A 12 27.69 -12.78 -74.84
C GLU A 12 28.53 -13.98 -75.31
N THR A 13 27.98 -15.17 -75.06
CA THR A 13 27.31 -16.07 -76.04
C THR A 13 27.06 -17.44 -75.37
N SER A 14 25.86 -17.90 -75.24
CA SER A 14 24.99 -18.78 -76.02
C SER A 14 25.53 -20.23 -76.25
N ARG A 15 24.79 -21.22 -75.80
CA ARG A 15 23.99 -22.20 -76.60
C ARG A 15 23.72 -23.51 -75.86
N LEU A 16 22.45 -23.82 -75.77
CA LEU A 16 21.72 -25.06 -76.11
C LEU A 16 22.20 -26.43 -75.65
N GLY A 17 21.25 -27.15 -75.04
CA GLY A 17 21.24 -28.60 -74.99
C GLY A 17 20.09 -29.14 -74.13
N SER A 18 19.06 -29.45 -74.73
CA SER A 18 17.79 -30.11 -74.57
C SER A 18 17.72 -31.30 -73.55
N SER A 19 16.55 -31.34 -72.89
CA SER A 19 15.66 -32.46 -72.57
C SER A 19 16.14 -33.59 -71.71
N ILE A 20 15.37 -33.85 -70.64
CA ILE A 20 14.47 -35.02 -70.50
C ILE A 20 13.67 -34.87 -69.20
N ARG A 21 12.38 -35.15 -69.29
CA ARG A 21 11.36 -35.16 -68.27
C ARG A 21 11.63 -36.21 -67.17
N SER A 22 11.44 -35.88 -65.95
CA SER A 22 10.92 -36.83 -64.95
C SER A 22 10.19 -36.04 -63.84
N ALA A 23 8.90 -36.20 -63.88
CA ALA A 23 7.99 -35.70 -62.82
C ALA A 23 8.19 -36.56 -61.56
N VAL A 24 8.61 -35.94 -60.49
CA VAL A 24 8.48 -36.52 -59.13
C VAL A 24 7.55 -35.59 -58.34
N LEU A 25 6.35 -36.09 -58.12
CA LEU A 25 5.38 -35.50 -57.16
C LEU A 25 5.97 -35.73 -55.75
N ILE A 26 6.44 -34.65 -55.14
CA ILE A 26 6.69 -34.63 -53.70
C ILE A 26 5.45 -33.97 -53.07
N ALA A 27 4.58 -34.81 -52.48
CA ALA A 27 3.51 -34.35 -51.60
C ALA A 27 4.15 -33.79 -50.30
N ALA A 28 4.26 -32.49 -50.21
CA ALA A 28 4.62 -31.83 -48.98
C ALA A 28 3.39 -31.84 -48.01
N PHE A 29 3.39 -32.79 -47.10
CA PHE A 29 2.52 -32.76 -45.95
C PHE A 29 2.98 -31.59 -45.05
N VAL A 30 2.32 -30.47 -45.17
CA VAL A 30 2.40 -29.37 -44.20
C VAL A 30 1.67 -29.80 -42.95
N PHE A 31 2.36 -30.41 -42.01
CA PHE A 31 1.87 -30.56 -40.64
C PHE A 31 1.92 -29.15 -40.02
N ALA A 32 0.84 -28.42 -40.07
CA ALA A 32 0.62 -27.23 -39.28
C ALA A 32 0.47 -27.68 -37.83
N SER A 33 1.59 -27.84 -37.15
CA SER A 33 1.62 -27.95 -35.67
C SER A 33 1.16 -26.59 -35.13
N THR A 34 -0.12 -26.46 -34.81
CA THR A 34 -0.61 -25.41 -33.93
C THR A 34 -0.04 -25.68 -32.54
N LEU A 35 1.17 -25.22 -32.33
CA LEU A 35 1.68 -24.99 -30.97
C LEU A 35 0.75 -23.93 -30.36
N SER A 36 -0.34 -24.38 -29.71
CA SER A 36 -0.97 -23.61 -28.65
C SER A 36 0.11 -23.36 -27.62
N SER A 37 0.78 -22.22 -27.75
CA SER A 37 1.54 -21.65 -26.64
C SER A 37 0.51 -21.40 -25.54
N ALA A 38 0.31 -22.40 -24.68
CA ALA A 38 -0.19 -22.09 -23.35
C ALA A 38 0.84 -21.09 -22.79
N HIS A 39 0.49 -19.81 -22.86
CA HIS A 39 1.18 -18.81 -22.05
C HIS A 39 0.96 -19.31 -20.62
N ALA A 40 1.96 -19.98 -20.06
CA ALA A 40 2.06 -20.09 -18.62
C ALA A 40 2.00 -18.63 -18.14
N GLU A 41 0.93 -18.25 -17.49
CA GLU A 41 0.80 -16.92 -16.90
C GLU A 41 2.03 -16.73 -16.01
N GLU A 42 2.84 -15.74 -16.41
CA GLU A 42 4.15 -15.50 -15.79
C GLU A 42 3.92 -15.04 -14.35
N GLN A 43 4.49 -15.80 -13.40
CA GLN A 43 4.48 -15.36 -11.99
C GLN A 43 5.33 -14.11 -11.89
N SER A 44 4.83 -13.11 -11.18
CA SER A 44 5.51 -11.84 -10.96
C SER A 44 5.50 -11.48 -9.48
N TRP A 45 6.47 -10.66 -9.08
CA TRP A 45 6.47 -10.06 -7.74
C TRP A 45 5.40 -9.00 -7.65
N VAL A 46 4.57 -9.10 -6.61
CA VAL A 46 3.50 -8.14 -6.33
C VAL A 46 3.48 -7.79 -4.85
N GLY A 47 3.25 -6.52 -4.54
CA GLY A 47 2.98 -6.08 -3.17
C GLY A 47 1.69 -6.75 -2.67
N THR A 48 1.74 -7.32 -1.48
CA THR A 48 0.59 -7.99 -0.87
C THR A 48 0.23 -7.47 0.52
N TRP A 49 1.11 -6.71 1.11
CA TRP A 49 0.93 -5.92 2.33
C TRP A 49 1.87 -4.73 2.30
N MET A 50 1.42 -3.58 2.79
CA MET A 50 2.25 -2.41 3.00
C MET A 50 1.83 -1.61 4.23
N ALA A 51 2.77 -0.81 4.75
CA ALA A 51 2.55 0.29 5.67
C ALA A 51 3.35 1.49 5.18
N SER A 52 2.68 2.57 4.85
CA SER A 52 3.32 3.80 4.36
C SER A 52 4.26 4.37 5.42
N PRO A 53 5.55 4.56 5.15
CA PRO A 53 6.49 5.12 6.11
C PRO A 53 6.10 6.54 6.55
N GLN A 54 6.20 6.81 7.84
CA GLN A 54 6.02 8.11 8.49
C GLN A 54 7.34 8.54 9.18
N PRO A 55 7.64 9.85 9.21
CA PRO A 55 8.71 10.36 10.07
C PRO A 55 8.28 10.25 11.55
N ILE A 56 9.22 9.97 12.43
CA ILE A 56 8.97 10.05 13.88
C ILE A 56 8.60 11.48 14.28
N TRP A 57 7.64 11.62 15.18
CA TRP A 57 7.24 12.94 15.67
C TRP A 57 8.17 13.43 16.76
N LYS A 58 8.20 14.73 16.92
CA LYS A 58 8.94 15.35 18.03
C LYS A 58 8.27 14.98 19.37
N PRO A 59 9.04 14.92 20.46
CA PRO A 59 8.53 14.56 21.78
C PRO A 59 7.42 15.49 22.34
N ASP A 60 7.32 16.71 21.82
CA ASP A 60 6.30 17.70 22.18
C ASP A 60 4.99 17.56 21.39
N PHE A 61 4.89 16.54 20.51
CA PHE A 61 3.64 16.26 19.81
C PHE A 61 2.60 15.69 20.77
N ALA A 62 1.34 16.12 20.65
CA ALA A 62 0.29 15.81 21.61
C ALA A 62 -0.09 14.32 21.71
N LEU A 63 0.24 13.52 20.70
CA LEU A 63 0.03 12.06 20.71
C LEU A 63 1.35 11.31 20.96
N PRO A 64 1.34 10.25 21.78
CA PRO A 64 2.50 9.41 21.99
C PRO A 64 2.80 8.60 20.71
N THR A 65 4.09 8.38 20.42
CA THR A 65 4.52 7.55 19.30
C THR A 65 4.27 6.06 19.51
N LYS A 66 3.95 5.64 20.73
CA LYS A 66 3.74 4.23 21.17
C LYS A 66 5.00 3.34 21.03
N ILE A 67 6.15 3.90 20.69
CA ILE A 67 7.43 3.20 20.53
C ILE A 67 8.53 3.91 21.31
N PRO A 68 9.61 3.21 21.74
CA PRO A 68 10.77 3.87 22.31
C PRO A 68 11.47 4.77 21.28
N GLN A 69 12.27 5.72 21.75
CA GLN A 69 13.05 6.60 20.85
C GLN A 69 14.13 5.83 20.09
N SER A 70 14.75 4.85 20.73
CA SER A 70 15.75 3.96 20.15
C SER A 70 15.69 2.57 20.75
N VAL A 71 16.33 1.62 20.09
CA VAL A 71 16.55 0.25 20.58
C VAL A 71 18.02 -0.14 20.37
N LYS A 72 18.51 -1.05 21.21
CA LYS A 72 19.86 -1.60 21.13
C LYS A 72 19.86 -3.07 21.54
N ASP A 73 20.51 -3.91 20.76
CA ASP A 73 20.55 -5.37 20.96
C ASP A 73 19.14 -5.94 21.19
N GLN A 74 18.20 -5.57 20.30
CA GLN A 74 16.80 -5.98 20.37
C GLN A 74 16.28 -6.50 19.04
N THR A 75 15.34 -7.41 19.13
CA THR A 75 14.53 -7.87 18.00
C THR A 75 13.13 -7.24 18.08
N ILE A 76 12.66 -6.72 16.97
CA ILE A 76 11.28 -6.27 16.77
C ILE A 76 10.57 -7.34 15.93
N ARG A 77 9.49 -7.94 16.44
CA ARG A 77 8.64 -8.86 15.70
C ARG A 77 7.31 -8.21 15.38
N GLN A 78 6.92 -8.22 14.12
CA GLN A 78 5.74 -7.56 13.60
C GLN A 78 4.89 -8.58 12.83
N VAL A 79 3.61 -8.69 13.16
CA VAL A 79 2.67 -9.54 12.41
C VAL A 79 2.00 -8.70 11.34
N VAL A 80 1.92 -9.23 10.14
CA VAL A 80 1.27 -8.60 8.98
C VAL A 80 0.37 -9.61 8.28
N ARG A 81 -0.74 -9.15 7.70
CA ARG A 81 -1.67 -10.00 6.96
C ARG A 81 -1.59 -9.69 5.48
N VAL A 82 -1.20 -10.68 4.68
CA VAL A 82 -1.07 -10.53 3.23
C VAL A 82 -2.44 -10.57 2.54
N SER A 83 -2.63 -9.79 1.48
CA SER A 83 -3.87 -9.80 0.68
C SER A 83 -3.90 -10.99 -0.30
N LEU A 84 -2.80 -11.27 -0.97
CA LEU A 84 -2.60 -12.42 -1.84
C LEU A 84 -1.52 -13.35 -1.28
N GLY A 85 -1.62 -14.63 -1.61
CA GLY A 85 -0.58 -15.62 -1.37
C GLY A 85 0.37 -15.79 -2.55
N GLY A 86 1.42 -16.59 -2.35
CA GLY A 86 2.40 -16.95 -3.36
C GLY A 86 3.37 -18.00 -2.85
N ASP A 87 4.27 -18.45 -3.72
CA ASP A 87 5.22 -19.52 -3.41
C ASP A 87 6.53 -19.00 -2.82
N ARG A 88 6.85 -17.74 -3.09
CA ARG A 88 8.02 -17.07 -2.54
C ARG A 88 7.65 -15.68 -1.99
N VAL A 89 8.41 -15.23 -1.01
CA VAL A 89 8.22 -13.96 -0.30
C VAL A 89 9.46 -13.09 -0.41
N ARG A 90 9.30 -11.78 -0.47
CA ARG A 90 10.33 -10.76 -0.20
C ARG A 90 9.82 -9.77 0.82
N LEU A 91 10.73 -9.21 1.59
CA LEU A 91 10.46 -8.16 2.56
C LEU A 91 11.13 -6.87 2.12
N VAL A 92 10.46 -5.74 2.32
CA VAL A 92 11.03 -4.42 2.10
C VAL A 92 11.13 -3.70 3.44
N PHE A 93 12.34 -3.33 3.80
CA PHE A 93 12.62 -2.47 4.95
C PHE A 93 12.95 -1.06 4.46
N SER A 94 12.58 -0.05 5.23
CA SER A 94 12.71 1.35 4.82
C SER A 94 13.45 2.17 5.87
N ASN A 95 14.45 2.93 5.41
CA ASN A 95 15.13 3.96 6.18
C ASN A 95 14.78 5.36 5.62
N THR A 96 13.56 5.53 5.11
CA THR A 96 13.11 6.74 4.39
C THR A 96 13.31 8.02 5.19
N TYR A 97 13.10 7.97 6.50
CA TYR A 97 13.21 9.13 7.38
C TYR A 97 14.41 9.04 8.34
N GLY A 98 15.33 8.10 8.11
CA GLY A 98 16.57 8.02 8.85
C GLY A 98 17.55 9.11 8.41
N ASP A 99 18.28 9.68 9.37
CA ASP A 99 19.41 10.60 9.16
C ASP A 99 20.75 9.87 9.23
N GLN A 100 20.75 8.61 9.67
CA GLN A 100 21.90 7.73 9.77
C GLN A 100 21.63 6.39 9.06
N PRO A 101 22.69 5.66 8.64
CA PRO A 101 22.51 4.31 8.12
C PRO A 101 21.87 3.38 9.14
N LEU A 102 20.83 2.67 8.71
CA LEU A 102 20.16 1.63 9.50
C LEU A 102 20.91 0.30 9.37
N ARG A 103 21.48 -0.21 10.47
CA ARG A 103 22.09 -1.54 10.49
C ARG A 103 21.08 -2.60 10.89
N ILE A 104 20.70 -3.42 9.95
CA ILE A 104 19.96 -4.66 10.19
C ILE A 104 20.98 -5.77 10.41
N GLY A 105 21.05 -6.33 11.62
CA GLY A 105 21.98 -7.42 11.96
C GLY A 105 21.50 -8.78 11.45
N ALA A 106 20.22 -9.04 11.57
CA ALA A 106 19.54 -10.23 11.08
C ALA A 106 18.06 -9.96 10.84
N ALA A 107 17.41 -10.76 10.00
CA ALA A 107 15.97 -10.78 9.87
C ALA A 107 15.44 -12.19 9.63
N GLY A 108 14.19 -12.42 10.01
CA GLY A 108 13.51 -13.71 9.87
C GLY A 108 12.03 -13.52 9.55
N VAL A 109 11.41 -14.51 8.92
CA VAL A 109 9.98 -14.52 8.62
C VAL A 109 9.45 -15.95 8.70
N GLY A 110 8.16 -16.08 9.04
CA GLY A 110 7.43 -17.34 8.97
C GLY A 110 5.94 -17.09 9.17
N LEU A 111 5.13 -18.14 9.05
CA LEU A 111 3.70 -18.05 9.32
C LEU A 111 3.48 -17.72 10.80
N ALA A 112 2.64 -16.73 11.07
CA ALA A 112 2.37 -16.28 12.42
C ALA A 112 1.44 -17.25 13.15
N GLY A 113 1.81 -17.60 14.37
CA GLY A 113 0.96 -18.22 15.37
C GLY A 113 0.39 -17.19 16.35
N GLU A 114 -0.15 -17.66 17.45
CA GLU A 114 -0.68 -16.81 18.50
C GLU A 114 0.42 -16.06 19.27
N ASN A 115 0.12 -14.88 19.79
CA ASN A 115 0.99 -14.08 20.67
C ASN A 115 2.42 -13.88 20.11
N GLY A 116 2.54 -13.65 18.81
CA GLY A 116 3.83 -13.43 18.16
C GLY A 116 4.67 -14.71 17.97
N ALA A 117 4.15 -15.90 18.24
CA ALA A 117 4.81 -17.15 17.88
C ALA A 117 4.92 -17.31 16.36
N VAL A 118 5.81 -18.19 15.92
CA VAL A 118 6.00 -18.54 14.50
C VAL A 118 5.89 -20.05 14.35
N GLU A 119 5.21 -20.52 13.31
CA GLU A 119 5.18 -21.94 12.97
C GLU A 119 6.60 -22.46 12.65
N PRO A 120 7.19 -23.38 13.42
CA PRO A 120 8.61 -23.71 13.32
C PRO A 120 9.08 -24.15 11.95
N ALA A 121 8.26 -24.94 11.24
CA ALA A 121 8.58 -25.47 9.90
C ALA A 121 8.64 -24.37 8.83
N THR A 122 8.05 -23.20 9.10
CA THR A 122 7.93 -22.08 8.17
C THR A 122 8.99 -21.01 8.38
N ILE A 123 9.78 -21.09 9.46
CA ILE A 123 10.82 -20.09 9.75
C ILE A 123 11.84 -20.04 8.62
N ARG A 124 12.01 -18.88 8.03
CA ARG A 124 13.03 -18.59 7.01
C ARG A 124 13.95 -17.48 7.49
N LYS A 125 15.24 -17.71 7.30
CA LYS A 125 16.25 -16.66 7.45
C LYS A 125 16.16 -15.72 6.27
N VAL A 126 16.08 -14.42 6.54
CA VAL A 126 16.08 -13.38 5.50
C VAL A 126 17.53 -13.02 5.19
N THR A 127 17.86 -12.88 3.89
CA THR A 127 19.17 -12.45 3.44
C THR A 127 19.06 -11.27 2.48
N PHE A 128 20.19 -10.58 2.28
CA PHE A 128 20.35 -9.42 1.41
C PHE A 128 21.61 -9.60 0.56
N GLY A 129 21.46 -10.03 -0.70
CA GLY A 129 22.58 -10.40 -1.56
C GLY A 129 23.38 -11.56 -0.96
N GLY A 130 22.69 -12.55 -0.36
CA GLY A 130 23.28 -13.72 0.30
C GLY A 130 23.86 -13.44 1.70
N LYS A 131 23.79 -12.22 2.22
CA LYS A 131 24.31 -11.85 3.55
C LYS A 131 23.17 -11.79 4.58
N ASP A 132 23.48 -12.10 5.84
CA ASP A 132 22.50 -12.14 6.95
C ASP A 132 21.96 -10.76 7.35
N GLY A 133 22.76 -9.73 7.16
CA GLY A 133 22.44 -8.36 7.53
C GLY A 133 22.78 -7.39 6.40
N ILE A 134 22.33 -6.16 6.58
CA ILE A 134 22.54 -5.06 5.63
C ILE A 134 22.71 -3.74 6.35
N LEU A 135 23.43 -2.80 5.73
CA LEU A 135 23.45 -1.40 6.10
C LEU A 135 22.61 -0.61 5.08
N VAL A 136 21.47 -0.08 5.52
CA VAL A 136 20.54 0.65 4.67
C VAL A 136 20.84 2.15 4.77
N PRO A 137 21.25 2.83 3.68
CA PRO A 137 21.51 4.25 3.70
C PRO A 137 20.29 5.08 4.11
N PRO A 138 20.48 6.31 4.64
CA PRO A 138 19.40 7.26 4.83
C PRO A 138 18.56 7.47 3.56
N GLY A 139 17.26 7.53 3.71
CA GLY A 139 16.32 7.73 2.59
C GLY A 139 16.05 6.48 1.73
N ALA A 140 16.79 5.39 1.91
CA ALA A 140 16.71 4.21 1.04
C ALA A 140 15.82 3.10 1.58
N PRO A 141 15.18 2.29 0.70
CA PRO A 141 14.65 0.98 1.04
C PRO A 141 15.74 -0.10 0.92
N ALA A 142 15.49 -1.25 1.55
CA ALA A 142 16.23 -2.48 1.37
C ALA A 142 15.26 -3.63 1.05
N VAL A 143 15.48 -4.29 -0.09
CA VAL A 143 14.68 -5.45 -0.51
C VAL A 143 15.45 -6.72 -0.20
N SER A 144 14.83 -7.69 0.46
CA SER A 144 15.45 -8.98 0.74
C SER A 144 15.64 -9.83 -0.51
N ASP A 145 16.51 -10.84 -0.42
CA ASP A 145 16.52 -11.94 -1.38
C ASP A 145 15.15 -12.66 -1.37
N PRO A 146 14.79 -13.38 -2.45
CA PRO A 146 13.62 -14.24 -2.46
C PRO A 146 13.72 -15.36 -1.42
N LEU A 147 12.63 -15.64 -0.73
CA LEU A 147 12.53 -16.69 0.29
C LEU A 147 11.53 -17.74 -0.16
N ASP A 148 11.93 -19.01 -0.20
CA ASP A 148 11.03 -20.14 -0.48
C ASP A 148 10.12 -20.36 0.73
N LEU A 149 8.98 -19.69 0.72
CA LEU A 149 7.94 -19.74 1.74
C LEU A 149 6.59 -19.60 1.05
N THR A 150 5.88 -20.73 0.94
CA THR A 150 4.50 -20.71 0.42
C THR A 150 3.57 -20.07 1.44
N VAL A 151 2.83 -19.07 0.99
CA VAL A 151 1.92 -18.28 1.80
C VAL A 151 0.54 -18.31 1.15
N GLY A 152 -0.48 -18.67 1.90
CA GLY A 152 -1.88 -18.59 1.43
C GLY A 152 -2.39 -17.15 1.39
N PRO A 153 -3.43 -16.87 0.58
CA PRO A 153 -4.10 -15.58 0.62
C PRO A 153 -4.67 -15.34 2.02
N GLN A 154 -4.59 -14.09 2.50
CA GLN A 154 -5.04 -13.69 3.82
C GLN A 154 -4.25 -14.30 5.00
N ALA A 155 -3.15 -15.00 4.75
CA ALA A 155 -2.29 -15.54 5.81
C ALA A 155 -1.58 -14.42 6.58
N LYS A 156 -1.25 -14.72 7.83
CA LYS A 156 -0.45 -13.83 8.67
C LYS A 156 1.02 -14.25 8.65
N LEU A 157 1.90 -13.30 8.47
CA LEU A 157 3.34 -13.47 8.57
C LEU A 157 3.88 -12.76 9.81
N ALA A 158 4.74 -13.43 10.56
CA ALA A 158 5.54 -12.81 11.61
C ALA A 158 6.92 -12.48 11.04
N VAL A 159 7.23 -11.20 10.94
CA VAL A 159 8.51 -10.67 10.46
C VAL A 159 9.30 -10.18 11.66
N SER A 160 10.52 -10.69 11.82
CA SER A 160 11.44 -10.33 12.91
C SER A 160 12.66 -9.60 12.36
N LEU A 161 13.01 -8.48 13.01
CA LEU A 161 14.11 -7.60 12.64
C LEU A 161 15.01 -7.40 13.84
N TYR A 162 16.28 -7.83 13.77
CA TYR A 162 17.27 -7.64 14.85
C TYR A 162 18.15 -6.43 14.60
N LEU A 163 18.23 -5.55 15.59
CA LEU A 163 19.00 -4.30 15.61
C LEU A 163 20.11 -4.40 16.68
N PRO A 164 21.36 -4.71 16.28
CA PRO A 164 22.45 -4.97 17.23
C PRO A 164 23.02 -3.73 17.88
N GLU A 165 22.94 -2.58 17.19
CA GLU A 165 23.52 -1.31 17.62
C GLU A 165 22.43 -0.37 18.12
N GLU A 166 22.83 0.72 18.81
CA GLU A 166 21.91 1.79 19.16
C GLU A 166 21.27 2.35 17.90
N THR A 167 19.97 2.14 17.74
CA THR A 167 19.21 2.46 16.52
C THR A 167 18.02 3.35 16.86
N PRO A 168 18.03 4.64 16.47
CA PRO A 168 16.87 5.51 16.56
C PRO A 168 15.72 4.99 15.67
N LEU A 169 14.48 4.95 16.19
CA LEU A 169 13.31 4.49 15.45
C LEU A 169 12.69 5.64 14.63
N THR A 170 13.40 6.10 13.60
CA THR A 170 13.09 7.31 12.82
C THR A 170 12.06 7.10 11.70
N THR A 171 11.98 5.87 11.19
CA THR A 171 11.01 5.48 10.15
C THR A 171 10.03 4.50 10.74
N PHE A 172 8.78 4.94 10.89
CA PHE A 172 7.74 4.14 11.50
C PHE A 172 6.41 4.28 10.76
N HIS A 173 5.38 3.58 11.22
CA HIS A 173 3.98 3.76 10.86
C HIS A 173 3.16 3.60 12.14
N TRP A 174 2.41 4.63 12.50
CA TRP A 174 1.87 4.78 13.85
C TRP A 174 0.72 3.83 14.17
N ASP A 175 -0.20 3.60 13.25
CA ASP A 175 -1.43 2.86 13.51
C ASP A 175 -1.49 1.54 12.72
N GLY A 176 -0.61 0.62 13.10
CA GLY A 176 -0.51 -0.69 12.43
C GLY A 176 -1.68 -1.62 12.69
N ARG A 177 -2.53 -1.36 13.71
CA ARG A 177 -3.71 -2.16 14.13
C ARG A 177 -3.45 -3.64 14.31
N GLN A 178 -2.22 -4.02 14.49
CA GLN A 178 -1.77 -5.36 14.86
C GLN A 178 -0.60 -5.26 15.81
N THR A 179 -0.57 -6.15 16.79
CA THR A 179 0.48 -6.18 17.81
C THR A 179 1.86 -6.43 17.18
N ALA A 180 2.84 -5.68 17.65
CA ALA A 180 4.26 -5.89 17.45
C ALA A 180 4.95 -6.02 18.81
N TRP A 181 6.04 -6.77 18.87
CA TRP A 181 6.74 -7.12 20.09
C TRP A 181 8.19 -6.69 20.02
N PHE A 182 8.73 -6.19 21.15
CA PHE A 182 10.15 -5.98 21.36
C PHE A 182 10.70 -7.10 22.26
N GLY A 183 11.88 -7.61 21.96
CA GLY A 183 12.58 -8.63 22.76
C GLY A 183 14.08 -8.42 22.72
N ASN A 184 14.78 -8.79 23.80
CA ASN A 184 16.23 -8.61 23.91
C ASN A 184 17.00 -9.65 23.10
N GLY A 185 18.10 -9.22 22.48
CA GLY A 185 18.98 -10.06 21.66
C GLY A 185 18.39 -10.44 20.31
N ASP A 186 19.07 -11.34 19.60
CA ASP A 186 18.62 -11.87 18.31
C ASP A 186 17.60 -13.00 18.50
N LEU A 187 16.33 -12.67 18.30
CA LEU A 187 15.18 -13.59 18.34
C LEU A 187 14.60 -13.83 16.93
N THR A 188 15.32 -13.51 15.85
CA THR A 188 14.81 -13.58 14.50
C THR A 188 14.40 -14.99 14.07
N ARG A 189 14.98 -16.02 14.69
CA ARG A 189 14.69 -17.44 14.42
C ARG A 189 13.96 -18.14 15.55
N ALA A 190 13.62 -17.44 16.62
CA ALA A 190 12.92 -18.01 17.76
C ALA A 190 11.46 -18.33 17.38
N LYS A 191 11.02 -19.55 17.70
CA LYS A 191 9.60 -19.97 17.57
C LYS A 191 8.73 -19.09 18.46
N ASP A 192 9.02 -19.08 19.76
CA ASP A 192 8.33 -18.29 20.76
C ASP A 192 9.08 -16.97 20.98
N PHE A 193 8.36 -15.91 21.28
CA PHE A 193 8.95 -14.59 21.42
C PHE A 193 8.88 -14.11 22.87
N ALA A 194 10.04 -14.01 23.52
CA ALA A 194 10.14 -13.46 24.87
C ALA A 194 10.04 -11.92 24.82
N ALA A 195 8.82 -11.41 24.81
CA ALA A 195 8.55 -9.98 24.71
C ALA A 195 8.90 -9.23 26.00
N THR A 196 9.54 -8.08 25.85
CA THR A 196 9.78 -7.10 26.92
C THR A 196 8.72 -6.00 26.92
N SER A 197 8.17 -5.68 25.75
CA SER A 197 7.07 -4.74 25.56
C SER A 197 6.35 -4.98 24.22
N THR A 198 5.21 -4.33 24.05
CA THR A 198 4.39 -4.41 22.85
C THR A 198 3.97 -3.02 22.36
N THR A 199 3.61 -2.93 21.09
CA THR A 199 3.02 -1.76 20.45
C THR A 199 2.11 -2.22 19.31
N ASP A 200 1.26 -1.34 18.80
CA ASP A 200 0.52 -1.53 17.55
C ASP A 200 1.12 -0.73 16.37
N ALA A 201 2.23 -0.05 16.58
CA ALA A 201 2.97 0.64 15.52
C ALA A 201 3.87 -0.31 14.71
N ARG A 202 4.35 0.15 13.56
CA ARG A 202 5.32 -0.53 12.69
C ARG A 202 6.65 0.21 12.68
N MET A 203 7.74 -0.53 12.61
CA MET A 203 9.08 0.04 12.54
C MET A 203 9.85 -0.58 11.37
N PHE A 204 10.35 0.24 10.48
CA PHE A 204 11.19 -0.08 9.32
C PHE A 204 10.57 -1.04 8.28
N LEU A 205 9.71 -1.97 8.64
CA LEU A 205 9.04 -2.86 7.69
C LEU A 205 7.97 -2.06 6.91
N SER A 206 8.15 -1.91 5.61
CA SER A 206 7.27 -1.10 4.77
C SER A 206 6.42 -1.92 3.80
N GLU A 207 6.89 -3.12 3.37
CA GLU A 207 6.15 -3.90 2.38
C GLU A 207 6.51 -5.39 2.46
N VAL A 208 5.55 -6.22 2.09
CA VAL A 208 5.72 -7.65 1.79
C VAL A 208 5.31 -7.90 0.35
N LEU A 209 6.20 -8.55 -0.40
CA LEU A 209 5.95 -8.98 -1.77
C LEU A 209 5.81 -10.51 -1.81
N VAL A 210 4.95 -10.99 -2.68
CA VAL A 210 4.87 -12.42 -3.02
C VAL A 210 5.08 -12.63 -4.51
N GLU A 211 5.62 -13.77 -4.88
CA GLU A 211 5.69 -14.19 -6.27
C GLU A 211 4.46 -15.05 -6.57
N THR A 212 3.58 -14.54 -7.41
CA THR A 212 2.29 -15.15 -7.71
C THR A 212 1.74 -14.70 -9.06
N ARG A 213 0.68 -15.34 -9.50
CA ARG A 213 -0.18 -14.78 -10.54
C ARG A 213 -0.86 -13.53 -10.00
N ASN A 214 -0.84 -12.46 -10.77
CA ASN A 214 -1.44 -11.21 -10.39
C ASN A 214 -2.24 -10.60 -11.54
N ASN A 215 -3.54 -10.42 -11.32
CA ASN A 215 -4.43 -9.73 -12.26
C ASN A 215 -4.49 -8.22 -12.03
N GLY A 216 -3.74 -7.72 -11.07
CA GLY A 216 -3.64 -6.29 -10.76
C GLY A 216 -3.53 -6.01 -9.28
N THR A 217 -3.24 -4.75 -8.98
CA THR A 217 -3.13 -4.23 -7.62
C THR A 217 -4.09 -3.05 -7.46
N VAL A 218 -4.81 -3.02 -6.36
CA VAL A 218 -5.59 -1.86 -5.89
C VAL A 218 -4.86 -1.28 -4.68
N VAL A 219 -4.60 0.03 -4.70
CA VAL A 219 -4.05 0.73 -3.54
C VAL A 219 -5.12 1.64 -2.96
N VAL A 220 -5.36 1.53 -1.66
CA VAL A 220 -6.25 2.44 -0.96
C VAL A 220 -5.41 3.50 -0.24
N VAL A 221 -5.72 4.77 -0.48
CA VAL A 221 -4.96 5.93 0.02
C VAL A 221 -5.87 6.79 0.88
N GLY A 222 -5.39 7.19 2.04
CA GLY A 222 -6.21 8.04 2.91
C GLY A 222 -5.52 8.41 4.22
N ASP A 223 -6.36 8.76 5.17
CA ASP A 223 -6.03 9.11 6.54
C ASP A 223 -6.31 7.94 7.51
N SER A 224 -6.61 8.24 8.78
CA SER A 224 -6.88 7.24 9.82
C SER A 224 -8.06 6.32 9.50
N ILE A 225 -9.07 6.78 8.77
CA ILE A 225 -10.22 5.96 8.36
C ILE A 225 -9.75 4.86 7.40
N THR A 226 -8.82 5.16 6.50
CA THR A 226 -8.22 4.19 5.59
C THR A 226 -7.15 3.34 6.27
N ASP A 227 -6.33 3.93 7.12
CA ASP A 227 -5.31 3.25 7.92
C ASP A 227 -5.95 2.18 8.83
N GLY A 228 -7.16 2.47 9.34
CA GLY A 228 -8.01 1.53 10.05
C GLY A 228 -8.16 1.85 11.54
N ASN A 229 -7.97 3.10 11.93
CA ASN A 229 -8.30 3.52 13.29
C ASN A 229 -9.78 3.19 13.58
N GLY A 230 -10.09 2.72 14.79
CA GLY A 230 -11.41 2.20 15.16
C GLY A 230 -11.62 0.71 14.89
N ALA A 231 -10.86 0.07 13.98
CA ALA A 231 -10.90 -1.38 13.79
C ALA A 231 -10.30 -2.11 15.01
N THR A 232 -10.83 -3.28 15.35
CA THR A 232 -10.32 -4.10 16.45
C THR A 232 -8.89 -4.55 16.18
N VAL A 233 -7.98 -4.30 17.14
CA VAL A 233 -6.56 -4.70 17.04
C VAL A 233 -6.46 -6.22 16.88
N ASP A 234 -5.57 -6.70 16.01
CA ASP A 234 -5.31 -8.09 15.66
C ASP A 234 -6.45 -8.84 14.94
N ALA A 235 -7.61 -8.19 14.71
CA ALA A 235 -8.78 -8.81 14.08
C ALA A 235 -8.79 -8.72 12.53
N ASP A 236 -7.96 -7.86 11.92
CA ASP A 236 -7.92 -7.63 10.47
C ASP A 236 -9.30 -7.24 9.91
N THR A 237 -9.86 -6.19 10.49
CA THR A 237 -11.22 -5.70 10.22
C THR A 237 -11.25 -4.28 9.63
N ARG A 238 -10.16 -3.81 9.03
CA ARG A 238 -10.14 -2.59 8.22
C ARG A 238 -10.99 -2.76 6.98
N TRP A 239 -11.55 -1.70 6.44
CA TRP A 239 -12.27 -1.80 5.17
C TRP A 239 -11.37 -2.32 4.03
N SER A 240 -10.07 -2.01 4.04
CA SER A 240 -9.10 -2.58 3.11
C SER A 240 -8.90 -4.08 3.26
N ASP A 241 -9.00 -4.62 4.49
CA ASP A 241 -8.91 -6.07 4.76
C ASP A 241 -10.14 -6.82 4.22
N PHE A 242 -11.34 -6.23 4.37
CA PHE A 242 -12.56 -6.77 3.78
C PHE A 242 -12.54 -6.68 2.24
N LEU A 243 -12.07 -5.56 1.67
CA LEU A 243 -11.90 -5.43 0.23
C LEU A 243 -10.91 -6.45 -0.32
N ALA A 244 -9.80 -6.70 0.40
CA ALA A 244 -8.81 -7.72 0.03
C ALA A 244 -9.43 -9.12 -0.02
N LYS A 245 -10.31 -9.47 0.92
CA LYS A 245 -11.04 -10.74 0.89
C LYS A 245 -11.93 -10.85 -0.35
N ARG A 246 -12.59 -9.75 -0.75
CA ARG A 246 -13.48 -9.72 -1.92
C ARG A 246 -12.73 -9.83 -3.25
N LEU A 247 -11.50 -9.28 -3.33
CA LEU A 247 -10.67 -9.25 -4.53
C LEU A 247 -9.71 -10.45 -4.67
N ALA A 248 -9.46 -11.19 -3.59
CA ALA A 248 -8.57 -12.35 -3.60
C ALA A 248 -8.96 -13.45 -4.62
N PRO A 249 -10.25 -13.79 -4.83
CA PRO A 249 -10.66 -14.74 -5.87
C PRO A 249 -10.31 -14.29 -7.29
N ASP A 250 -10.23 -12.99 -7.54
CA ASP A 250 -9.84 -12.39 -8.82
C ASP A 250 -8.32 -12.27 -8.98
N HIS A 251 -7.52 -12.75 -8.03
CA HIS A 251 -6.05 -12.56 -7.97
C HIS A 251 -5.64 -11.10 -8.04
N ILE A 252 -6.36 -10.21 -7.35
CA ILE A 252 -6.05 -8.78 -7.25
C ILE A 252 -5.58 -8.48 -5.84
N ALA A 253 -4.38 -7.92 -5.73
CA ALA A 253 -3.81 -7.47 -4.47
C ALA A 253 -4.49 -6.19 -3.98
N VAL A 254 -4.61 -6.03 -2.66
CA VAL A 254 -5.01 -4.78 -2.02
C VAL A 254 -3.92 -4.33 -1.07
N LEU A 255 -3.45 -3.10 -1.26
CA LEU A 255 -2.45 -2.45 -0.44
C LEU A 255 -3.05 -1.25 0.28
N ASN A 256 -2.79 -1.13 1.58
CA ASN A 256 -3.26 0.00 2.38
C ASN A 256 -2.15 1.04 2.55
N ALA A 257 -2.30 2.18 1.88
CA ALA A 257 -1.44 3.35 1.98
C ALA A 257 -2.10 4.48 2.80
N GLY A 258 -3.00 4.14 3.75
CA GLY A 258 -3.50 5.06 4.76
C GLY A 258 -2.39 5.53 5.69
N ILE A 259 -2.52 6.71 6.24
CA ILE A 259 -1.69 7.26 7.31
C ILE A 259 -2.60 8.00 8.28
N SER A 260 -2.70 7.54 9.52
CA SER A 260 -3.48 8.23 10.56
C SER A 260 -3.03 9.67 10.70
N GLY A 261 -4.00 10.60 10.71
CA GLY A 261 -3.73 12.04 10.66
C GLY A 261 -3.25 12.57 9.30
N GLY A 262 -3.29 11.73 8.25
CA GLY A 262 -2.93 12.12 6.89
C GLY A 262 -3.78 13.26 6.35
N ARG A 263 -3.18 14.13 5.53
CA ARG A 263 -3.85 15.28 4.92
C ARG A 263 -3.59 15.36 3.41
N LEU A 264 -4.48 16.03 2.73
CA LEU A 264 -4.37 16.31 1.30
C LEU A 264 -3.34 17.41 1.04
N LEU A 265 -3.37 18.50 1.82
CA LEU A 265 -2.69 19.75 1.54
C LEU A 265 -1.43 19.98 2.36
N GLN A 266 -1.27 19.31 3.51
CA GLN A 266 -0.21 19.64 4.45
C GLN A 266 0.37 18.40 5.14
N ASP A 267 1.62 18.52 5.59
CA ASP A 267 2.33 17.53 6.38
C ASP A 267 1.93 17.64 7.87
N LYS A 268 2.23 16.67 8.66
CA LYS A 268 2.43 16.65 10.11
C LYS A 268 2.62 15.24 10.68
N MET A 269 1.56 14.44 10.84
CA MET A 269 1.71 13.03 11.28
C MET A 269 2.36 12.17 10.20
N GLY A 270 2.28 12.60 8.95
CA GLY A 270 3.00 12.08 7.81
C GLY A 270 3.09 13.17 6.75
N VAL A 271 3.76 12.90 5.65
CA VAL A 271 3.78 13.79 4.50
C VAL A 271 2.42 13.78 3.80
N ASN A 272 2.05 14.89 3.18
CA ASN A 272 0.78 15.01 2.46
C ASN A 272 0.66 13.97 1.32
N VAL A 273 -0.57 13.67 0.93
CA VAL A 273 -0.84 12.61 -0.04
C VAL A 273 -0.10 12.85 -1.35
N ALA A 274 -0.13 14.06 -1.90
CA ALA A 274 0.48 14.35 -3.20
C ALA A 274 1.99 14.07 -3.23
N ALA A 275 2.70 14.31 -2.11
CA ALA A 275 4.15 14.13 -2.01
C ALA A 275 4.57 12.64 -1.91
N ARG A 276 3.67 11.73 -1.50
CA ARG A 276 3.99 10.31 -1.32
C ARG A 276 3.40 9.37 -2.37
N LEU A 277 2.57 9.85 -3.29
CA LEU A 277 1.91 9.02 -4.30
C LEU A 277 2.90 8.22 -5.14
N GLN A 278 4.02 8.81 -5.56
CA GLN A 278 5.02 8.09 -6.36
C GLN A 278 5.60 6.91 -5.59
N ARG A 279 5.96 7.10 -4.32
CA ARG A 279 6.55 6.06 -3.48
C ARG A 279 5.53 4.99 -3.08
N ASP A 280 4.35 5.42 -2.60
CA ASP A 280 3.41 4.51 -1.93
C ASP A 280 2.41 3.88 -2.91
N VAL A 281 2.23 4.47 -4.10
CA VAL A 281 1.16 4.09 -5.03
C VAL A 281 1.70 3.75 -6.42
N PHE A 282 2.29 4.71 -7.12
CA PHE A 282 2.61 4.52 -8.54
C PHE A 282 3.78 3.57 -8.80
N SER A 283 4.62 3.29 -7.79
CA SER A 283 5.67 2.27 -7.86
C SER A 283 5.14 0.84 -7.74
N GLN A 284 3.86 0.64 -7.38
CA GLN A 284 3.32 -0.69 -7.13
C GLN A 284 3.14 -1.49 -8.42
N PRO A 285 3.70 -2.71 -8.51
CA PRO A 285 3.57 -3.53 -9.71
C PRO A 285 2.10 -3.87 -9.99
N GLY A 286 1.71 -3.77 -11.26
CA GLY A 286 0.38 -4.14 -11.71
C GLY A 286 -0.73 -3.23 -11.19
N LEU A 287 -0.43 -1.99 -10.78
CA LEU A 287 -1.41 -1.03 -10.29
C LEU A 287 -2.51 -0.79 -11.30
N LYS A 288 -3.77 -1.06 -10.92
CA LYS A 288 -4.97 -0.88 -11.74
C LYS A 288 -5.84 0.26 -11.29
N ALA A 289 -6.03 0.39 -9.98
CA ALA A 289 -6.90 1.40 -9.43
C ALA A 289 -6.41 1.87 -8.06
N VAL A 290 -6.78 3.10 -7.76
CA VAL A 290 -6.57 3.75 -6.46
C VAL A 290 -7.93 4.17 -5.93
N VAL A 291 -8.20 3.91 -4.64
CA VAL A 291 -9.33 4.51 -3.92
C VAL A 291 -8.76 5.59 -3.00
N LEU A 292 -9.22 6.81 -3.16
CA LEU A 292 -8.75 7.98 -2.41
C LEU A 292 -9.83 8.46 -1.43
N LEU A 293 -9.56 8.31 -0.13
CA LEU A 293 -10.38 8.85 0.96
C LEU A 293 -9.51 9.74 1.85
N ILE A 294 -9.51 11.04 1.61
CA ILE A 294 -8.62 12.00 2.28
C ILE A 294 -9.27 13.38 2.35
N GLY A 295 -8.97 14.18 3.36
CA GLY A 295 -9.36 15.59 3.44
C GLY A 295 -10.04 15.97 4.75
N ILE A 296 -10.52 15.02 5.57
CA ILE A 296 -11.20 15.35 6.83
C ILE A 296 -10.26 16.06 7.81
N ASN A 297 -8.97 15.68 7.86
CA ASN A 297 -7.98 16.32 8.72
C ASN A 297 -7.57 17.72 8.22
N ASP A 298 -7.65 17.99 6.93
CA ASP A 298 -7.44 19.34 6.38
C ASP A 298 -8.51 20.29 6.86
N ILE A 299 -9.76 19.82 6.92
CA ILE A 299 -10.94 20.56 7.34
C ILE A 299 -10.96 20.73 8.87
N SER A 300 -10.62 19.68 9.62
CA SER A 300 -10.95 19.56 11.04
C SER A 300 -9.83 19.94 11.99
N TRP A 301 -8.55 19.78 11.62
CA TRP A 301 -7.43 20.15 12.49
C TRP A 301 -7.25 21.64 12.75
N PRO A 302 -7.49 22.56 11.80
CA PRO A 302 -7.40 23.99 12.09
C PRO A 302 -8.28 24.41 13.27
N GLY A 303 -7.66 25.10 14.24
CA GLY A 303 -8.29 25.50 15.50
C GLY A 303 -8.16 24.51 16.66
N THR A 304 -7.75 23.26 16.42
CA THR A 304 -7.43 22.29 17.49
C THR A 304 -5.99 22.46 17.97
N ASP A 305 -5.61 21.79 19.07
CA ASP A 305 -4.23 21.78 19.58
C ASP A 305 -3.20 21.28 18.53
N PHE A 306 -3.63 20.48 17.57
CA PHE A 306 -2.75 20.00 16.50
C PHE A 306 -2.39 21.10 15.49
N ALA A 307 -3.22 22.12 15.34
CA ALA A 307 -3.07 23.15 14.33
C ALA A 307 -3.75 24.49 14.75
N ALA A 308 -3.53 24.93 15.99
CA ALA A 308 -4.22 26.08 16.60
C ALA A 308 -4.11 27.38 15.80
N ALA A 309 -2.95 27.66 15.20
CA ALA A 309 -2.73 28.85 14.39
C ALA A 309 -2.96 28.63 12.88
N GLN A 310 -3.37 27.44 12.46
CA GLN A 310 -3.56 27.14 11.05
C GLN A 310 -4.93 27.64 10.58
N GLN A 311 -4.96 28.28 9.42
CA GLN A 311 -6.21 28.62 8.77
C GLN A 311 -6.83 27.39 8.13
N ARG A 312 -8.15 27.28 8.22
CA ARG A 312 -8.92 26.24 7.53
C ARG A 312 -8.85 26.49 6.03
N PRO A 313 -8.67 25.44 5.20
CA PRO A 313 -8.72 25.58 3.75
C PRO A 313 -10.12 26.01 3.29
N THR A 314 -10.16 26.70 2.17
CA THR A 314 -11.38 26.96 1.42
C THR A 314 -11.80 25.74 0.61
N LEU A 315 -13.02 25.72 0.08
CA LEU A 315 -13.45 24.70 -0.87
C LEU A 315 -12.53 24.66 -2.11
N ASP A 316 -12.13 25.84 -2.62
CA ASP A 316 -11.25 25.95 -3.78
C ASP A 316 -9.86 25.35 -3.51
N ASP A 317 -9.32 25.54 -2.31
CA ASP A 317 -8.04 24.92 -1.90
C ASP A 317 -8.15 23.39 -1.90
N MET A 318 -9.25 22.85 -1.35
CA MET A 318 -9.50 21.41 -1.33
C MET A 318 -9.64 20.84 -2.75
N ILE A 319 -10.42 21.52 -3.60
CA ILE A 319 -10.59 21.14 -5.01
C ILE A 319 -9.26 21.16 -5.74
N ALA A 320 -8.46 22.21 -5.58
CA ALA A 320 -7.14 22.29 -6.19
C ALA A 320 -6.24 21.13 -5.77
N GLY A 321 -6.24 20.76 -4.48
CA GLY A 321 -5.51 19.60 -3.97
C GLY A 321 -5.95 18.28 -4.62
N TYR A 322 -7.25 18.01 -4.70
CA TYR A 322 -7.77 16.84 -5.40
C TYR A 322 -7.40 16.82 -6.87
N GLN A 323 -7.49 17.96 -7.56
CA GLN A 323 -7.11 18.07 -8.98
C GLN A 323 -5.64 17.73 -9.21
N GLN A 324 -4.73 18.07 -8.27
CA GLN A 324 -3.32 17.67 -8.36
C GLN A 324 -3.15 16.16 -8.21
N VAL A 325 -3.87 15.50 -7.30
CA VAL A 325 -3.85 14.02 -7.18
C VAL A 325 -4.39 13.37 -8.44
N ILE A 326 -5.51 13.88 -8.98
CA ILE A 326 -6.11 13.40 -10.22
C ILE A 326 -5.13 13.55 -11.40
N ALA A 327 -4.45 14.70 -11.51
CA ALA A 327 -3.48 14.93 -12.56
C ALA A 327 -2.30 13.95 -12.49
N GLN A 328 -1.80 13.65 -11.28
CA GLN A 328 -0.74 12.66 -11.07
C GLN A 328 -1.22 11.24 -11.43
N ALA A 329 -2.44 10.85 -11.05
CA ALA A 329 -3.01 9.56 -11.41
C ALA A 329 -3.13 9.40 -12.93
N ARG A 330 -3.65 10.42 -13.61
CA ARG A 330 -3.76 10.45 -15.08
C ARG A 330 -2.40 10.38 -15.79
N ALA A 331 -1.39 11.10 -15.26
CA ALA A 331 -0.03 11.05 -15.80
C ALA A 331 0.60 9.66 -15.71
N ASN A 332 0.15 8.84 -14.74
CA ASN A 332 0.58 7.45 -14.57
C ASN A 332 -0.39 6.43 -15.18
N ASN A 333 -1.43 6.85 -15.91
CA ASN A 333 -2.47 6.01 -16.50
C ASN A 333 -3.17 5.11 -15.46
N VAL A 334 -3.39 5.62 -14.26
CA VAL A 334 -4.00 4.92 -13.14
C VAL A 334 -5.42 5.40 -12.92
N ARG A 335 -6.37 4.46 -12.84
CA ARG A 335 -7.75 4.71 -12.50
C ARG A 335 -7.85 5.22 -11.06
N LEU A 336 -8.48 6.37 -10.85
CA LEU A 336 -8.66 7.00 -9.55
C LEU A 336 -10.14 7.05 -9.17
N VAL A 337 -10.49 6.35 -8.10
CA VAL A 337 -11.84 6.34 -7.50
C VAL A 337 -11.84 7.29 -6.31
N GLY A 338 -12.62 8.35 -6.37
CA GLY A 338 -12.80 9.28 -5.26
C GLY A 338 -13.80 8.74 -4.24
N ALA A 339 -13.54 8.92 -2.96
CA ALA A 339 -14.46 8.56 -1.89
C ALA A 339 -14.94 9.81 -1.14
N THR A 340 -16.23 9.86 -0.79
CA THR A 340 -16.79 10.94 0.01
C THR A 340 -16.39 10.82 1.47
N LEU A 341 -16.19 11.96 2.14
CA LEU A 341 -15.81 12.05 3.54
C LEU A 341 -16.98 11.69 4.44
N PRO A 342 -16.88 10.72 5.37
CA PRO A 342 -17.93 10.34 6.30
C PRO A 342 -18.38 11.49 7.20
N PRO A 343 -19.59 11.45 7.78
CA PRO A 343 -20.03 12.39 8.79
C PRO A 343 -19.23 12.21 10.09
N PHE A 344 -19.16 13.26 10.93
CA PHE A 344 -18.25 13.25 12.09
C PHE A 344 -18.73 14.12 13.27
N GLU A 345 -20.05 14.37 13.40
CA GLU A 345 -20.58 15.13 14.55
C GLU A 345 -20.26 14.42 15.87
N GLY A 346 -19.65 15.15 16.79
CA GLY A 346 -19.20 14.64 18.08
C GLY A 346 -17.81 14.05 18.07
N ALA A 347 -17.12 14.07 16.93
CA ALA A 347 -15.82 13.46 16.75
C ALA A 347 -14.79 13.91 17.79
N LEU A 348 -14.13 12.92 18.44
CA LEU A 348 -12.99 13.08 19.33
C LEU A 348 -13.24 14.01 20.55
N SER A 349 -14.50 14.19 20.96
CA SER A 349 -14.85 14.99 22.13
C SER A 349 -14.12 14.53 23.38
N GLY A 350 -13.63 15.48 24.20
CA GLY A 350 -12.87 15.20 25.42
C GLY A 350 -11.43 14.73 25.20
N THR A 351 -10.91 14.86 23.99
CA THR A 351 -9.50 14.59 23.65
C THR A 351 -8.75 15.91 23.35
N PRO A 352 -7.44 15.91 23.12
CA PRO A 352 -6.70 17.08 22.61
C PRO A 352 -7.20 17.60 21.26
N LEU A 353 -8.14 16.90 20.64
CA LEU A 353 -8.82 17.26 19.41
C LEU A 353 -10.30 17.61 19.62
N ASP A 354 -10.68 18.07 20.80
CA ASP A 354 -12.09 18.35 21.17
C ASP A 354 -12.80 19.28 20.18
N ASP A 355 -12.08 20.25 19.59
CA ASP A 355 -12.59 21.13 18.54
C ASP A 355 -12.53 20.53 17.12
N TYR A 356 -12.39 19.20 17.00
CA TYR A 356 -12.30 18.53 15.70
C TYR A 356 -13.58 18.72 14.88
N TYR A 357 -14.73 18.55 15.51
CA TYR A 357 -16.03 18.86 14.91
C TYR A 357 -16.48 20.30 15.21
N HIS A 358 -17.00 20.94 14.19
CA HIS A 358 -17.78 22.19 14.31
C HIS A 358 -18.76 22.25 13.12
N PRO A 359 -19.98 22.84 13.28
CA PRO A 359 -20.97 22.88 12.19
C PRO A 359 -20.49 23.49 10.89
N ASP A 360 -19.61 24.50 10.94
CA ASP A 360 -19.03 25.11 9.74
C ASP A 360 -17.92 24.23 9.09
N LYS A 361 -17.23 23.38 9.86
CA LYS A 361 -16.33 22.34 9.32
C LYS A 361 -17.15 21.27 8.59
N ASP A 362 -18.29 20.85 9.15
CA ASP A 362 -19.20 19.91 8.47
C ASP A 362 -19.85 20.54 7.22
N ALA A 363 -20.13 21.83 7.24
CA ALA A 363 -20.60 22.52 6.03
C ALA A 363 -19.58 22.41 4.89
N LEU A 364 -18.29 22.67 5.16
CA LEU A 364 -17.22 22.52 4.16
C LEU A 364 -17.08 21.06 3.72
N ARG A 365 -17.14 20.07 4.64
CA ARG A 365 -17.14 18.65 4.28
C ARG A 365 -18.25 18.30 3.29
N ARG A 366 -19.46 18.79 3.54
CA ARG A 366 -20.62 18.57 2.64
C ARG A 366 -20.43 19.22 1.26
N GLU A 367 -19.80 20.40 1.19
CA GLU A 367 -19.45 21.04 -0.08
C GLU A 367 -18.40 20.25 -0.85
N VAL A 368 -17.36 19.77 -0.17
CA VAL A 368 -16.35 18.87 -0.75
C VAL A 368 -17.01 17.58 -1.27
N ASN A 369 -17.89 16.97 -0.48
CA ASN A 369 -18.60 15.75 -0.90
C ASN A 369 -19.51 16.00 -2.10
N ARG A 370 -20.18 17.16 -2.17
CA ARG A 370 -20.95 17.53 -3.34
C ARG A 370 -20.06 17.62 -4.58
N TRP A 371 -18.93 18.29 -4.47
CA TRP A 371 -17.98 18.37 -5.57
C TRP A 371 -17.47 16.98 -6.00
N ILE A 372 -17.13 16.09 -5.06
CA ILE A 372 -16.71 14.72 -5.37
C ILE A 372 -17.80 13.99 -6.18
N ARG A 373 -19.08 14.13 -5.80
CA ARG A 373 -20.20 13.47 -6.47
C ARG A 373 -20.51 14.03 -7.85
N GLU A 374 -20.43 15.35 -8.03
CA GLU A 374 -21.03 16.06 -9.17
C GLU A 374 -20.00 16.51 -10.24
N SER A 375 -18.72 16.63 -9.87
CA SER A 375 -17.70 17.21 -10.75
C SER A 375 -17.30 16.33 -11.93
N ASN A 376 -17.55 15.01 -11.88
CA ASN A 376 -17.01 14.02 -12.83
C ASN A 376 -15.48 14.09 -12.97
N ALA A 377 -14.79 14.57 -11.95
CA ALA A 377 -13.33 14.73 -11.97
C ALA A 377 -12.60 13.40 -11.78
N PHE A 378 -13.17 12.51 -10.97
CA PHE A 378 -12.68 11.14 -10.74
C PHE A 378 -13.20 10.18 -11.82
N ASP A 379 -12.52 9.06 -12.01
CA ASP A 379 -12.95 8.01 -12.95
C ASP A 379 -14.19 7.26 -12.46
N ALA A 380 -14.39 7.23 -11.15
CA ALA A 380 -15.56 6.73 -10.46
C ALA A 380 -15.58 7.29 -9.03
N ILE A 381 -16.69 7.08 -8.32
CA ILE A 381 -16.82 7.46 -6.90
C ILE A 381 -17.34 6.31 -6.06
N VAL A 382 -16.99 6.34 -4.75
CA VAL A 382 -17.64 5.55 -3.71
C VAL A 382 -18.21 6.51 -2.67
N ASP A 383 -19.49 6.40 -2.37
CA ASP A 383 -20.19 7.33 -1.47
C ASP A 383 -20.21 6.82 -0.03
N PHE A 384 -19.05 6.84 0.64
CA PHE A 384 -18.94 6.43 2.03
C PHE A 384 -19.74 7.31 2.99
N ASP A 385 -19.94 8.61 2.67
CA ASP A 385 -20.82 9.48 3.44
C ASP A 385 -22.27 8.95 3.45
N ALA A 386 -22.79 8.52 2.31
CA ALA A 386 -24.13 7.96 2.24
C ALA A 386 -24.26 6.61 2.96
N ILE A 387 -23.22 5.78 2.94
CA ILE A 387 -23.20 4.44 3.55
C ILE A 387 -23.14 4.53 5.08
N LEU A 388 -22.30 5.42 5.60
CA LEU A 388 -22.02 5.50 7.04
C LEU A 388 -22.92 6.49 7.79
N ARG A 389 -23.66 7.33 7.06
CA ARG A 389 -24.47 8.39 7.62
C ARG A 389 -25.75 7.85 8.27
N ASP A 390 -26.00 8.28 9.51
CA ASP A 390 -27.26 8.05 10.18
C ASP A 390 -28.41 8.78 9.43
N PRO A 391 -29.46 8.06 8.99
CA PRO A 391 -30.56 8.66 8.26
C PRO A 391 -31.37 9.68 9.09
N ASP A 392 -31.44 9.51 10.42
CA ASP A 392 -32.17 10.39 11.33
C ASP A 392 -31.31 11.58 11.78
N HIS A 393 -29.97 11.40 11.79
CA HIS A 393 -28.99 12.42 12.19
C HIS A 393 -27.84 12.51 11.18
N PRO A 394 -28.04 13.15 10.00
CA PRO A 394 -27.11 13.06 8.86
C PRO A 394 -25.69 13.60 9.08
N ALA A 395 -25.43 14.28 10.19
CA ALA A 395 -24.10 14.72 10.58
C ALA A 395 -23.32 13.66 11.39
N ARG A 396 -23.95 12.53 11.75
CA ARG A 396 -23.40 11.45 12.58
C ARG A 396 -23.21 10.16 11.80
N LEU A 397 -22.30 9.33 12.28
CA LEU A 397 -22.22 7.93 11.89
C LEU A 397 -23.44 7.16 12.41
N VAL A 398 -23.89 6.15 11.66
CA VAL A 398 -24.82 5.14 12.20
C VAL A 398 -24.23 4.57 13.49
N PRO A 399 -24.97 4.50 14.60
CA PRO A 399 -24.41 4.05 15.88
C PRO A 399 -23.74 2.66 15.83
N ALA A 400 -24.25 1.73 15.01
CA ALA A 400 -23.66 0.41 14.85
C ALA A 400 -22.35 0.43 14.05
N PHE A 401 -22.04 1.50 13.34
CA PHE A 401 -20.83 1.64 12.53
C PHE A 401 -19.75 2.47 13.23
N ASP A 402 -20.10 3.15 14.31
CA ASP A 402 -19.22 4.02 15.07
C ASP A 402 -18.31 3.19 15.99
N SER A 403 -17.02 3.49 16.03
CA SER A 403 -16.08 2.88 16.99
C SER A 403 -16.27 3.41 18.42
N GLY A 404 -17.08 4.46 18.60
CA GLY A 404 -17.34 5.16 19.86
C GLY A 404 -16.60 6.49 19.99
N ASP A 405 -15.80 6.88 19.00
CA ASP A 405 -15.13 8.19 18.95
C ASP A 405 -15.79 9.18 17.99
N HIS A 406 -16.85 8.77 17.33
CA HIS A 406 -17.70 9.55 16.41
C HIS A 406 -16.98 10.05 15.14
N LEU A 407 -15.84 9.47 14.81
CA LEU A 407 -15.06 9.75 13.61
C LEU A 407 -14.71 8.48 12.82
N HIS A 408 -14.22 7.47 13.54
CA HIS A 408 -13.68 6.27 12.92
C HIS A 408 -14.73 5.16 12.90
N PRO A 409 -14.90 4.49 11.75
CA PRO A 409 -15.77 3.32 11.69
C PRO A 409 -15.21 2.16 12.52
N GLY A 410 -16.08 1.53 13.32
CA GLY A 410 -15.79 0.22 13.94
C GLY A 410 -15.79 -0.91 12.92
N ASP A 411 -15.67 -2.16 13.37
CA ASP A 411 -15.56 -3.33 12.49
C ASP A 411 -16.72 -3.46 11.51
N GLU A 412 -17.96 -3.23 11.97
CA GLU A 412 -19.15 -3.28 11.11
C GLU A 412 -19.21 -2.13 10.11
N GLY A 413 -18.80 -0.93 10.51
CA GLY A 413 -18.67 0.21 9.61
C GLY A 413 -17.63 -0.01 8.53
N ASN A 414 -16.46 -0.55 8.89
CA ASN A 414 -15.42 -0.95 7.96
C ASN A 414 -15.92 -2.02 6.96
N ARG A 415 -16.70 -3.00 7.44
CA ARG A 415 -17.33 -4.00 6.57
C ARG A 415 -18.30 -3.34 5.58
N ALA A 416 -19.18 -2.46 6.08
CA ALA A 416 -20.15 -1.75 5.25
C ALA A 416 -19.46 -0.90 4.16
N MET A 417 -18.35 -0.22 4.49
CA MET A 417 -17.53 0.50 3.50
C MET A 417 -17.01 -0.41 2.40
N ALA A 418 -16.42 -1.54 2.77
CA ALA A 418 -15.89 -2.48 1.78
C ALA A 418 -17.00 -3.07 0.91
N ASP A 419 -18.15 -3.45 1.48
CA ASP A 419 -19.26 -4.07 0.78
C ASP A 419 -19.94 -3.11 -0.21
N ALA A 420 -19.93 -1.80 0.07
CA ALA A 420 -20.45 -0.76 -0.80
C ALA A 420 -19.62 -0.53 -2.07
N ILE A 421 -18.39 -1.00 -2.13
CA ILE A 421 -17.53 -0.86 -3.32
C ILE A 421 -18.01 -1.84 -4.40
N ASP A 422 -18.52 -1.31 -5.50
CA ASP A 422 -18.77 -2.09 -6.72
C ASP A 422 -17.42 -2.44 -7.37
N LEU A 423 -17.11 -3.74 -7.41
CA LEU A 423 -15.82 -4.22 -7.94
C LEU A 423 -15.70 -4.02 -9.45
N GLY A 424 -16.81 -4.03 -10.20
CA GLY A 424 -16.83 -3.73 -11.62
C GLY A 424 -16.48 -2.27 -11.87
N VAL A 425 -17.13 -1.36 -11.13
CA VAL A 425 -16.85 0.08 -11.18
C VAL A 425 -15.42 0.38 -10.73
N LEU A 426 -14.95 -0.25 -9.64
CA LEU A 426 -13.57 -0.08 -9.15
C LEU A 426 -12.53 -0.44 -10.20
N LEU A 427 -12.76 -1.54 -10.92
CA LEU A 427 -11.79 -2.09 -11.88
C LEU A 427 -12.03 -1.60 -13.33
N GLY A 428 -13.07 -0.79 -13.56
CA GLY A 428 -13.43 -0.30 -14.89
C GLY A 428 -13.90 -1.41 -15.85
N ARG A 429 -14.64 -2.39 -15.31
CA ARG A 429 -15.21 -3.53 -16.08
C ARG A 429 -16.69 -3.31 -16.35
#